data_5fce5559f4389ad7e655de838f40b991
#
_entry.id   5fce5559f4389ad7e655de838f40b991
#
_cell.length_a   1.000
_cell.length_b   1.000
_cell.length_c   1.000
_cell.angle_alpha   90.00
_cell.angle_beta   90.00
_cell.angle_gamma   90.00
#
_symmetry.space_group_name_H-M   'P 1'
#
loop_
_entity.id
_entity.type
_entity.pdbx_description
1 polymer ?
#
loop_
_entity_poly.entity_id
_entity_poly.type
_entity_poly.pdbx_seq_one_letter_code
_entity_poly.pdbx_strand_id
1 'polypeptide(L)'
;MRTILTVVVAVVASVAVAGCHHEPTRAPEASTSSAAMATGSPADVTFLEDMVSHHQQALELAALVPTQSSDPELVAFAAQSATQQRTELQGCQAQLLQWELPLNHAGQDPADIPGMADKATLDRLRSLRGAAFDTLWLQTMIAHHRGAIAMAQNEIEHGESPEAISIAQSLVPFQQSEISQMNRLLGES
;
A
#
# COMPACT_ATOMS: atom_id res chain seq x y z
N MET A 1 64.89 -25.41 9.20
CA MET A 1 65.93 -25.42 10.32
C MET A 1 65.79 -24.13 11.09
N ARG A 2 65.36 -24.20 12.30
CA ARG A 2 65.75 -23.56 13.56
C ARG A 2 64.55 -23.64 14.52
N THR A 3 64.71 -24.65 15.36
CA THR A 3 63.89 -24.92 16.55
C THR A 3 64.23 -23.86 17.60
N ILE A 4 63.25 -23.24 18.25
CA ILE A 4 63.44 -22.51 19.48
C ILE A 4 62.47 -23.07 20.53
N LEU A 5 63.11 -23.65 21.52
CA LEU A 5 62.56 -24.23 22.72
C LEU A 5 62.31 -23.09 23.73
N THR A 6 61.09 -22.97 24.27
CA THR A 6 60.81 -22.02 25.33
C THR A 6 60.25 -22.74 26.56
N VAL A 7 60.92 -22.48 27.65
CA VAL A 7 60.79 -23.07 28.97
C VAL A 7 59.57 -22.64 29.69
N VAL A 8 58.86 -23.62 30.31
CA VAL A 8 57.75 -23.43 31.25
C VAL A 8 58.33 -23.11 32.66
N VAL A 9 57.88 -22.00 33.21
CA VAL A 9 58.05 -21.72 34.64
C VAL A 9 56.71 -21.75 35.31
N ALA A 10 56.52 -22.74 36.18
CA ALA A 10 55.30 -22.84 37.02
C ALA A 10 55.54 -22.05 38.31
N VAL A 11 54.72 -21.05 38.60
CA VAL A 11 54.67 -20.40 39.90
C VAL A 11 53.34 -20.80 40.56
N VAL A 12 53.46 -21.55 41.63
CA VAL A 12 52.35 -21.90 42.53
C VAL A 12 52.22 -20.79 43.57
N ALA A 13 51.13 -20.07 43.54
CA ALA A 13 50.73 -19.13 44.59
C ALA A 13 49.41 -19.61 45.22
N SER A 14 49.57 -20.02 46.50
CA SER A 14 48.42 -20.37 47.36
C SER A 14 47.78 -19.09 47.88
N VAL A 15 46.47 -18.90 47.64
CA VAL A 15 45.69 -17.80 48.22
C VAL A 15 44.51 -18.36 48.99
N ALA A 16 44.39 -17.91 50.23
CA ALA A 16 43.38 -18.28 51.22
C ALA A 16 41.96 -17.89 50.79
N VAL A 17 41.03 -18.77 51.08
CA VAL A 17 39.59 -18.56 50.87
C VAL A 17 39.03 -17.70 52.01
N ALA A 18 38.67 -16.46 51.68
CA ALA A 18 37.74 -15.66 52.52
C ALA A 18 36.34 -15.76 51.89
N GLY A 19 35.42 -16.41 52.59
CA GLY A 19 34.05 -16.54 52.16
C GLY A 19 33.34 -15.20 52.20
N CYS A 20 32.89 -14.73 51.03
CA CYS A 20 31.84 -13.71 50.93
C CYS A 20 30.62 -14.35 50.27
N HIS A 21 29.54 -14.40 51.04
CA HIS A 21 28.24 -14.75 50.51
C HIS A 21 27.89 -13.75 49.41
N HIS A 22 27.91 -14.21 48.17
CA HIS A 22 27.41 -13.45 47.03
C HIS A 22 25.96 -13.89 46.79
N GLU A 23 25.05 -13.03 47.14
CA GLU A 23 23.65 -13.11 46.74
C GLU A 23 23.60 -13.14 45.20
N PRO A 24 22.87 -14.05 44.54
CA PRO A 24 22.81 -14.05 43.11
C PRO A 24 22.05 -12.80 42.66
N THR A 25 22.80 -11.83 42.17
CA THR A 25 22.22 -10.70 41.43
C THR A 25 21.47 -11.27 40.27
N ARG A 26 20.13 -11.25 40.34
CA ARG A 26 19.23 -11.59 39.24
C ARG A 26 19.64 -10.70 38.06
N ALA A 27 20.16 -11.31 37.01
CA ALA A 27 20.36 -10.65 35.76
C ALA A 27 19.04 -9.98 35.34
N PRO A 28 19.05 -8.75 34.80
CA PRO A 28 17.84 -8.17 34.25
C PRO A 28 17.36 -9.11 33.13
N GLU A 29 16.18 -9.67 33.33
CA GLU A 29 15.46 -10.35 32.27
C GLU A 29 15.37 -9.33 31.14
N ALA A 30 16.05 -9.59 30.02
CA ALA A 30 15.82 -8.86 28.80
C ALA A 30 14.33 -9.03 28.49
N SER A 31 13.56 -8.01 28.77
CA SER A 31 12.19 -7.90 28.25
C SER A 31 12.33 -7.94 26.75
N THR A 32 12.19 -9.12 26.16
CA THR A 32 11.82 -9.26 24.77
C THR A 32 10.40 -8.68 24.69
N SER A 33 10.33 -7.35 24.56
CA SER A 33 9.15 -6.71 24.02
C SER A 33 9.03 -7.25 22.60
N SER A 34 8.28 -8.32 22.44
CA SER A 34 7.63 -8.63 21.19
C SER A 34 6.78 -7.38 20.93
N ALA A 35 7.31 -6.46 20.12
CA ALA A 35 6.47 -5.42 19.57
C ALA A 35 5.36 -6.18 18.83
N ALA A 36 4.19 -6.25 19.47
CA ALA A 36 2.99 -6.62 18.76
C ALA A 36 2.96 -5.68 17.56
N MET A 37 3.00 -6.23 16.36
CA MET A 37 2.85 -5.45 15.14
C MET A 37 1.57 -4.67 15.34
N ALA A 38 1.68 -3.34 15.37
CA ALA A 38 0.50 -2.51 15.54
C ALA A 38 -0.39 -2.79 14.34
N THR A 39 -1.50 -3.44 14.55
CA THR A 39 -2.55 -3.57 13.54
C THR A 39 -3.22 -2.21 13.43
N GLY A 40 -3.53 -1.77 12.20
CA GLY A 40 -4.27 -0.52 12.01
C GLY A 40 -5.59 -0.49 12.77
N SER A 41 -6.11 0.68 13.02
CA SER A 41 -7.47 0.86 13.55
C SER A 41 -8.50 0.26 12.55
N PRO A 42 -9.73 0.00 12.98
CA PRO A 42 -10.78 -0.43 12.05
C PRO A 42 -10.98 0.55 10.87
N ALA A 43 -10.72 1.85 11.06
CA ALA A 43 -10.82 2.85 10.01
C ALA A 43 -9.67 2.71 8.99
N ASP A 44 -8.42 2.54 9.46
CA ASP A 44 -7.27 2.29 8.60
C ASP A 44 -7.45 1.01 7.77
N VAL A 45 -7.99 -0.04 8.39
CA VAL A 45 -8.28 -1.31 7.69
C VAL A 45 -9.33 -1.09 6.60
N THR A 46 -10.44 -0.41 6.94
CA THR A 46 -11.50 -0.10 5.96
C THR A 46 -10.96 0.72 4.79
N PHE A 47 -10.14 1.74 5.05
CA PHE A 47 -9.49 2.52 4.00
C PHE A 47 -8.68 1.65 3.03
N LEU A 48 -7.85 0.75 3.55
CA LEU A 48 -7.02 -0.11 2.70
C LEU A 48 -7.86 -1.13 1.92
N GLU A 49 -8.89 -1.71 2.52
CA GLU A 49 -9.81 -2.66 1.86
C GLU A 49 -10.61 -2.00 0.74
N ASP A 50 -11.18 -0.83 1.02
CA ASP A 50 -11.91 -0.04 0.03
C ASP A 50 -10.99 0.38 -1.12
N MET A 51 -9.75 0.79 -0.81
CA MET A 51 -8.76 1.17 -1.81
C MET A 51 -8.32 -0.03 -2.67
N VAL A 52 -8.24 -1.24 -2.09
CA VAL A 52 -8.00 -2.48 -2.87
C VAL A 52 -9.14 -2.70 -3.88
N SER A 53 -10.40 -2.61 -3.45
CA SER A 53 -11.57 -2.77 -4.32
C SER A 53 -11.63 -1.70 -5.40
N HIS A 54 -11.32 -0.46 -5.03
CA HIS A 54 -11.28 0.70 -5.90
C HIS A 54 -10.22 0.53 -7.01
N HIS A 55 -8.98 0.17 -6.67
CA HIS A 55 -7.92 -0.06 -7.65
C HIS A 55 -8.19 -1.26 -8.56
N GLN A 56 -8.84 -2.31 -8.05
CA GLN A 56 -9.28 -3.44 -8.89
C GLN A 56 -10.23 -2.98 -9.98
N GLN A 57 -11.22 -2.12 -9.67
CA GLN A 57 -12.10 -1.56 -10.68
C GLN A 57 -11.36 -0.64 -11.66
N ALA A 58 -10.39 0.15 -11.21
CA ALA A 58 -9.57 0.96 -12.10
C ALA A 58 -8.84 0.10 -13.16
N LEU A 59 -8.31 -1.06 -12.76
CA LEU A 59 -7.69 -2.01 -13.68
C LEU A 59 -8.70 -2.62 -14.66
N GLU A 60 -9.92 -2.91 -14.23
CA GLU A 60 -11.01 -3.37 -15.12
C GLU A 60 -11.37 -2.29 -16.16
N LEU A 61 -11.50 -1.04 -15.71
CA LEU A 61 -11.77 0.10 -16.60
C LEU A 61 -10.63 0.30 -17.62
N ALA A 62 -9.38 0.26 -17.17
CA ALA A 62 -8.22 0.40 -18.06
C ALA A 62 -8.14 -0.72 -19.11
N ALA A 63 -8.55 -1.94 -18.75
CA ALA A 63 -8.55 -3.09 -19.64
C ALA A 63 -9.56 -2.97 -20.82
N LEU A 64 -10.54 -2.10 -20.73
CA LEU A 64 -11.48 -1.84 -21.82
C LEU A 64 -10.85 -1.04 -22.97
N VAL A 65 -9.92 -0.13 -22.65
CA VAL A 65 -9.43 0.88 -23.59
C VAL A 65 -8.83 0.29 -24.87
N PRO A 66 -7.94 -0.73 -24.84
CA PRO A 66 -7.30 -1.23 -26.06
C PRO A 66 -8.28 -1.82 -27.10
N THR A 67 -9.49 -2.20 -26.67
CA THR A 67 -10.50 -2.80 -27.55
C THR A 67 -11.61 -1.84 -27.92
N GLN A 68 -11.78 -0.74 -27.19
CA GLN A 68 -12.88 0.20 -27.32
C GLN A 68 -12.44 1.53 -27.96
N SER A 69 -11.20 1.95 -27.70
CA SER A 69 -10.63 3.19 -28.22
C SER A 69 -9.69 2.94 -29.40
N SER A 70 -9.66 3.89 -30.33
CA SER A 70 -8.65 3.99 -31.38
C SER A 70 -7.71 5.18 -31.20
N ASP A 71 -7.88 5.94 -30.12
CA ASP A 71 -7.01 7.08 -29.78
C ASP A 71 -5.69 6.56 -29.16
N PRO A 72 -4.55 6.76 -29.82
CA PRO A 72 -3.27 6.26 -29.33
C PRO A 72 -2.82 6.94 -28.03
N GLU A 73 -3.22 8.20 -27.78
CA GLU A 73 -2.86 8.91 -26.57
C GLU A 73 -3.63 8.35 -25.37
N LEU A 74 -4.93 8.10 -25.54
CA LEU A 74 -5.75 7.47 -24.52
C LEU A 74 -5.29 6.02 -24.23
N VAL A 75 -4.95 5.25 -25.26
CA VAL A 75 -4.43 3.88 -25.09
C VAL A 75 -3.12 3.88 -24.30
N ALA A 76 -2.19 4.80 -24.65
CA ALA A 76 -0.93 4.93 -23.93
C ALA A 76 -1.14 5.36 -22.47
N PHE A 77 -2.00 6.35 -22.24
CA PHE A 77 -2.36 6.82 -20.90
C PHE A 77 -2.96 5.69 -20.04
N ALA A 78 -3.95 4.98 -20.57
CA ALA A 78 -4.60 3.89 -19.82
C ALA A 78 -3.62 2.75 -19.45
N ALA A 79 -2.65 2.43 -20.32
CA ALA A 79 -1.61 1.46 -20.02
C ALA A 79 -0.66 1.93 -18.90
N GLN A 80 -0.29 3.21 -18.91
CA GLN A 80 0.52 3.82 -17.86
C GLN A 80 -0.25 3.86 -16.54
N SER A 81 -1.49 4.32 -16.55
CA SER A 81 -2.38 4.38 -15.38
C SER A 81 -2.57 2.98 -14.78
N ALA A 82 -2.84 1.96 -15.60
CA ALA A 82 -2.96 0.57 -15.12
C ALA A 82 -1.70 0.07 -14.42
N THR A 83 -0.52 0.53 -14.83
CA THR A 83 0.74 0.17 -14.15
C THR A 83 0.83 0.82 -12.78
N GLN A 84 0.48 2.10 -12.68
CA GLN A 84 0.45 2.83 -11.42
C GLN A 84 -0.60 2.25 -10.46
N GLN A 85 -1.84 2.05 -10.93
CA GLN A 85 -2.94 1.46 -10.16
C GLN A 85 -2.58 0.08 -9.60
N ARG A 86 -1.83 -0.75 -10.35
CA ARG A 86 -1.34 -2.05 -9.87
C ARG A 86 -0.32 -1.90 -8.75
N THR A 87 0.57 -0.92 -8.84
CA THR A 87 1.57 -0.64 -7.80
C THR A 87 0.90 -0.20 -6.50
N GLU A 88 -0.08 0.70 -6.60
CA GLU A 88 -0.85 1.20 -5.46
C GLU A 88 -1.68 0.06 -4.82
N LEU A 89 -2.37 -0.74 -5.63
CA LEU A 89 -3.07 -1.95 -5.18
C LEU A 89 -2.16 -2.88 -4.38
N GLN A 90 -0.97 -3.17 -4.90
CA GLN A 90 0.00 -4.04 -4.23
C GLN A 90 0.47 -3.44 -2.91
N GLY A 91 0.62 -2.14 -2.81
CA GLY A 91 0.97 -1.42 -1.57
C GLY A 91 -0.10 -1.62 -0.50
N CYS A 92 -1.37 -1.40 -0.82
CA CYS A 92 -2.50 -1.62 0.09
C CYS A 92 -2.58 -3.09 0.53
N GLN A 93 -2.47 -4.02 -0.42
CA GLN A 93 -2.49 -5.46 -0.13
C GLN A 93 -1.32 -5.89 0.77
N ALA A 94 -0.11 -5.37 0.52
CA ALA A 94 1.06 -5.69 1.33
C ALA A 94 0.88 -5.20 2.78
N GLN A 95 0.27 -4.03 2.98
CA GLN A 95 -0.01 -3.52 4.31
C GLN A 95 -1.05 -4.37 5.05
N LEU A 96 -2.14 -4.77 4.39
CA LEU A 96 -3.14 -5.68 4.97
C LEU A 96 -2.51 -7.03 5.36
N LEU A 97 -1.66 -7.60 4.50
CA LEU A 97 -0.92 -8.84 4.80
C LEU A 97 0.05 -8.67 5.97
N GLN A 98 0.71 -7.52 6.09
CA GLN A 98 1.58 -7.22 7.23
C GLN A 98 0.78 -7.18 8.54
N TRP A 99 -0.48 -6.81 8.50
CA TRP A 99 -1.40 -6.87 9.63
C TRP A 99 -2.08 -8.24 9.81
N GLU A 100 -1.64 -9.25 9.05
CA GLU A 100 -2.20 -10.61 9.04
C GLU A 100 -3.69 -10.66 8.68
N LEU A 101 -4.16 -9.66 7.91
CA LEU A 101 -5.53 -9.59 7.43
C LEU A 101 -5.67 -10.29 6.06
N PRO A 102 -6.77 -11.03 5.84
CA PRO A 102 -7.01 -11.68 4.57
C PRO A 102 -7.32 -10.65 3.48
N LEU A 103 -6.86 -10.90 2.23
CA LEU A 103 -7.05 -10.01 1.08
C LEU A 103 -8.44 -10.11 0.42
N ASN A 104 -9.29 -10.99 0.90
CA ASN A 104 -10.63 -11.28 0.38
C ASN A 104 -11.74 -10.80 1.31
N HIS A 105 -11.48 -9.75 2.07
CA HIS A 105 -12.53 -9.11 2.83
C HIS A 105 -13.60 -8.55 1.91
N ALA A 106 -14.85 -8.85 2.24
CA ALA A 106 -15.96 -8.06 1.75
C ALA A 106 -15.87 -6.69 2.49
N GLY A 107 -15.13 -5.76 1.91
CA GLY A 107 -15.21 -4.35 2.27
C GLY A 107 -16.64 -3.85 2.18
N GLN A 108 -16.84 -2.56 2.17
CA GLN A 108 -18.15 -1.97 1.92
C GLN A 108 -18.73 -2.47 0.58
N ASP A 109 -20.05 -2.39 0.44
CA ASP A 109 -20.65 -2.59 -0.88
C ASP A 109 -19.95 -1.66 -1.88
N PRO A 110 -19.48 -2.15 -3.03
CA PRO A 110 -18.83 -1.30 -4.03
C PRO A 110 -19.62 -0.05 -4.38
N ALA A 111 -20.94 -0.08 -4.23
CA ALA A 111 -21.81 1.08 -4.43
C ALA A 111 -21.62 2.20 -3.40
N ASP A 112 -21.07 1.88 -2.21
CA ASP A 112 -20.85 2.83 -1.13
C ASP A 112 -19.41 3.40 -1.15
N ILE A 113 -18.52 2.82 -1.96
CA ILE A 113 -17.14 3.30 -2.10
C ILE A 113 -17.11 4.55 -3.00
N PRO A 114 -16.56 5.67 -2.52
CA PRO A 114 -16.52 6.93 -3.28
C PRO A 114 -15.88 6.77 -4.67
N GLY A 115 -16.56 7.26 -5.71
CA GLY A 115 -16.03 7.30 -7.07
C GLY A 115 -16.13 6.00 -7.87
N MET A 116 -16.57 4.91 -7.27
CA MET A 116 -16.78 3.66 -8.00
C MET A 116 -17.80 3.82 -9.11
N ALA A 117 -17.50 3.29 -10.28
CA ALA A 117 -18.44 3.21 -11.39
C ALA A 117 -19.49 2.14 -11.10
N ASP A 118 -20.76 2.50 -11.25
CA ASP A 118 -21.86 1.57 -11.07
C ASP A 118 -21.99 0.59 -12.27
N LYS A 119 -22.79 -0.44 -12.07
CA LYS A 119 -23.01 -1.45 -13.12
C LYS A 119 -23.55 -0.85 -14.44
N ALA A 120 -24.40 0.14 -14.37
CA ALA A 120 -24.99 0.77 -15.56
C ALA A 120 -23.90 1.50 -16.37
N THR A 121 -23.02 2.24 -15.70
CA THR A 121 -21.86 2.90 -16.31
C THR A 121 -20.90 1.89 -16.94
N LEU A 122 -20.58 0.81 -16.24
CA LEU A 122 -19.72 -0.26 -16.77
C LEU A 122 -20.33 -0.93 -18.01
N ASP A 123 -21.62 -1.25 -17.98
CA ASP A 123 -22.34 -1.83 -19.14
C ASP A 123 -22.37 -0.85 -20.31
N ARG A 124 -22.53 0.44 -20.04
CA ARG A 124 -22.49 1.49 -21.05
C ARG A 124 -21.10 1.59 -21.69
N LEU A 125 -20.04 1.62 -20.91
CA LEU A 125 -18.66 1.63 -21.39
C LEU A 125 -18.38 0.42 -22.29
N ARG A 126 -18.79 -0.78 -21.88
CA ARG A 126 -18.61 -2.01 -22.68
C ARG A 126 -19.36 -1.96 -24.02
N SER A 127 -20.44 -1.21 -24.13
CA SER A 127 -21.24 -1.07 -25.34
C SER A 127 -20.72 -0.02 -26.33
N LEU A 128 -19.90 0.93 -25.88
CA LEU A 128 -19.41 2.06 -26.68
C LEU A 128 -18.08 1.76 -27.37
N ARG A 129 -17.78 2.54 -28.43
CA ARG A 129 -16.51 2.53 -29.18
C ARG A 129 -16.10 3.93 -29.60
N GLY A 130 -14.80 4.15 -29.84
CA GLY A 130 -14.23 5.41 -30.35
C GLY A 130 -14.55 6.59 -29.43
N ALA A 131 -14.72 7.77 -29.99
CA ALA A 131 -14.87 9.03 -29.25
C ALA A 131 -15.97 9.02 -28.17
N ALA A 132 -17.07 8.28 -28.39
CA ALA A 132 -18.14 8.18 -27.40
C ALA A 132 -17.72 7.33 -26.18
N PHE A 133 -16.92 6.29 -26.41
CA PHE A 133 -16.26 5.54 -25.34
C PHE A 133 -15.23 6.41 -24.64
N ASP A 134 -14.34 7.05 -25.41
CA ASP A 134 -13.22 7.82 -24.88
C ASP A 134 -13.69 8.91 -23.91
N THR A 135 -14.72 9.67 -24.32
CA THR A 135 -15.30 10.71 -23.46
C THR A 135 -15.89 10.15 -22.17
N LEU A 136 -16.72 9.10 -22.26
CA LEU A 136 -17.35 8.52 -21.06
C LEU A 136 -16.31 7.88 -20.15
N TRP A 137 -15.31 7.20 -20.73
CA TRP A 137 -14.23 6.57 -19.96
C TRP A 137 -13.43 7.59 -19.17
N LEU A 138 -12.98 8.68 -19.82
CA LEU A 138 -12.23 9.76 -19.17
C LEU A 138 -13.04 10.40 -18.04
N GLN A 139 -14.32 10.71 -18.27
CA GLN A 139 -15.20 11.27 -17.23
C GLN A 139 -15.37 10.30 -16.06
N THR A 140 -15.52 9.01 -16.34
CA THR A 140 -15.66 7.96 -15.32
C THR A 140 -14.38 7.85 -14.50
N MET A 141 -13.20 7.80 -15.16
CA MET A 141 -11.93 7.70 -14.45
C MET A 141 -11.59 8.95 -13.65
N ILE A 142 -11.98 10.15 -14.11
CA ILE A 142 -11.83 11.39 -13.33
C ILE A 142 -12.68 11.32 -12.06
N ALA A 143 -13.90 10.88 -12.15
CA ALA A 143 -14.78 10.72 -10.97
C ALA A 143 -14.22 9.65 -10.01
N HIS A 144 -13.74 8.55 -10.57
CA HIS A 144 -13.09 7.46 -9.83
C HIS A 144 -11.86 7.97 -9.06
N HIS A 145 -10.94 8.67 -9.71
CA HIS A 145 -9.76 9.25 -9.06
C HIS A 145 -10.10 10.28 -7.98
N ARG A 146 -11.14 11.09 -8.19
CA ARG A 146 -11.63 12.02 -7.15
C ARG A 146 -12.13 11.26 -5.91
N GLY A 147 -12.76 10.11 -6.10
CA GLY A 147 -13.16 9.23 -5.01
C GLY A 147 -11.97 8.70 -4.22
N ALA A 148 -10.93 8.21 -4.91
CA ALA A 148 -9.68 7.78 -4.27
C ALA A 148 -9.03 8.90 -3.46
N ILE A 149 -8.96 10.12 -4.02
CA ILE A 149 -8.41 11.29 -3.32
C ILE A 149 -9.22 11.59 -2.05
N ALA A 150 -10.55 11.54 -2.12
CA ALA A 150 -11.41 11.80 -0.97
C ALA A 150 -11.18 10.77 0.16
N MET A 151 -11.08 9.48 -0.18
CA MET A 151 -10.75 8.43 0.79
C MET A 151 -9.35 8.62 1.39
N ALA A 152 -8.35 8.91 0.55
CA ALA A 152 -6.98 9.15 1.00
C ALA A 152 -6.87 10.40 1.90
N GLN A 153 -7.58 11.48 1.59
CA GLN A 153 -7.62 12.67 2.44
C GLN A 153 -8.26 12.40 3.78
N ASN A 154 -9.36 11.63 3.82
CA ASN A 154 -9.98 11.21 5.07
C ASN A 154 -9.02 10.36 5.92
N GLU A 155 -8.26 9.47 5.31
CA GLU A 155 -7.23 8.68 5.99
C GLU A 155 -6.10 9.55 6.55
N ILE A 156 -5.63 10.53 5.77
CA ILE A 156 -4.58 11.48 6.21
C ILE A 156 -5.05 12.30 7.43
N GLU A 157 -6.33 12.67 7.49
CA GLU A 157 -6.89 13.52 8.54
C GLU A 157 -7.29 12.73 9.80
N HIS A 158 -7.71 11.46 9.66
CA HIS A 158 -8.34 10.70 10.72
C HIS A 158 -7.72 9.33 10.98
N GLY A 159 -6.80 8.86 10.11
CA GLY A 159 -6.12 7.60 10.28
C GLY A 159 -5.23 7.58 11.53
N GLU A 160 -5.04 6.40 12.09
CA GLU A 160 -4.20 6.19 13.28
C GLU A 160 -2.88 5.48 12.94
N SER A 161 -2.84 4.71 11.83
CA SER A 161 -1.65 4.00 11.38
C SER A 161 -0.74 4.92 10.56
N PRO A 162 0.52 5.13 10.98
CA PRO A 162 1.50 5.86 10.19
C PRO A 162 1.73 5.26 8.80
N GLU A 163 1.62 3.93 8.66
CA GLU A 163 1.79 3.21 7.41
C GLU A 163 0.63 3.47 6.45
N ALA A 164 -0.62 3.36 6.92
CA ALA A 164 -1.82 3.64 6.12
C ALA A 164 -1.86 5.12 5.71
N ILE A 165 -1.58 6.03 6.63
CA ILE A 165 -1.45 7.48 6.35
C ILE A 165 -0.36 7.73 5.28
N SER A 166 0.79 7.06 5.36
CA SER A 166 1.86 7.19 4.37
C SER A 166 1.44 6.72 2.99
N ILE A 167 0.69 5.61 2.91
CA ILE A 167 0.10 5.12 1.66
C ILE A 167 -0.85 6.19 1.11
N ALA A 168 -1.79 6.68 1.91
CA ALA A 168 -2.73 7.71 1.51
C ALA A 168 -2.04 8.98 1.00
N GLN A 169 -1.00 9.46 1.69
CA GLN A 169 -0.20 10.61 1.27
C GLN A 169 0.50 10.40 -0.07
N SER A 170 0.91 9.18 -0.39
CA SER A 170 1.55 8.86 -1.66
C SER A 170 0.56 8.81 -2.83
N LEU A 171 -0.68 8.39 -2.60
CA LEU A 171 -1.74 8.27 -3.61
C LEU A 171 -2.18 9.63 -4.17
N VAL A 172 -2.39 10.61 -3.31
CA VAL A 172 -2.99 11.91 -3.68
C VAL A 172 -2.30 12.59 -4.86
N PRO A 173 -0.97 12.83 -4.88
CA PRO A 173 -0.31 13.52 -5.97
C PRO A 173 -0.37 12.77 -7.30
N PHE A 174 -0.31 11.44 -7.29
CA PHE A 174 -0.42 10.64 -8.50
C PHE A 174 -1.83 10.72 -9.09
N GLN A 175 -2.86 10.54 -8.28
CA GLN A 175 -4.25 10.63 -8.70
C GLN A 175 -4.58 12.04 -9.24
N GLN A 176 -4.07 13.10 -8.61
CA GLN A 176 -4.22 14.48 -9.12
C GLN A 176 -3.53 14.71 -10.46
N SER A 177 -2.33 14.16 -10.63
CA SER A 177 -1.60 14.22 -11.90
C SER A 177 -2.36 13.54 -13.03
N GLU A 178 -2.91 12.34 -12.78
CA GLU A 178 -3.71 11.60 -13.76
C GLU A 178 -5.01 12.33 -14.12
N ILE A 179 -5.72 12.92 -13.14
CA ILE A 179 -6.88 13.78 -13.42
C ILE A 179 -6.50 14.93 -14.36
N SER A 180 -5.35 15.58 -14.11
CA SER A 180 -4.89 16.67 -14.97
C SER A 180 -4.58 16.21 -16.40
N GLN A 181 -4.06 14.98 -16.56
CA GLN A 181 -3.82 14.38 -17.88
C GLN A 181 -5.14 14.04 -18.59
N MET A 182 -6.10 13.43 -17.86
CA MET A 182 -7.42 13.11 -18.41
C MET A 182 -8.21 14.33 -18.85
N ASN A 183 -8.16 15.44 -18.10
CA ASN A 183 -8.77 16.70 -18.52
C ASN A 183 -8.16 17.23 -19.82
N ARG A 184 -6.83 17.13 -20.00
CA ARG A 184 -6.20 17.50 -21.28
C ARG A 184 -6.67 16.63 -22.44
N LEU A 185 -6.82 15.32 -22.22
CA LEU A 185 -7.34 14.40 -23.24
C LEU A 185 -8.83 14.68 -23.58
N LEU A 186 -9.60 15.23 -22.64
CA LEU A 186 -10.96 15.72 -22.89
C LEU A 186 -11.00 17.06 -23.63
N GLY A 187 -9.86 17.75 -23.77
CA GLY A 187 -9.81 19.12 -24.30
C GLY A 187 -10.23 20.19 -23.29
N GLU A 188 -10.28 19.84 -22.01
CA GLU A 188 -10.57 20.75 -20.90
C GLU A 188 -9.23 21.26 -20.34
N SER A 189 -8.91 22.53 -20.56
CA SER A 189 -7.68 23.20 -20.10
C SER A 189 -7.95 24.15 -18.93
#